data_fbafb5575485f04bbd46d97600e71964
#
_entry.id   fbafb5575485f04bbd46d97600e71964
#
_cell.length_a   1.000
_cell.length_b   1.000
_cell.length_c   1.000
_cell.angle_alpha   90.00
_cell.angle_beta   90.00
_cell.angle_gamma   90.00
#
_symmetry.space_group_name_H-M   'P 1'
#
loop_
_entity.id
_entity.type
_entity.pdbx_description
1 polymer ?
#
loop_
_entity_poly.entity_id
_entity_poly.type
_entity_poly.pdbx_seq_one_letter_code
_entity_poly.pdbx_strand_id
1 'polypeptide(L)'
;STAFERDIAGSTCSYCGQCVSVCPVNALSGRNTQQPVLDALADPDKIVIAQTAPAVRTALGRDFGYEPGTLVTGKMVSALRRLGFDYVFDTDFAADLTIMEEGTELLQRIGKYLKGDQEVKMPLMTSCCPGWVSFVEQHFPELLDNLSTAKSPQQMFGAIAKSYFAEKLGVDRKRIVVVSIMPCLAKKYEASRPEFAVDGNPDVDISIYTRELARLIRYANINFAELPDSDFDRPL
;
A
#
# COMPACT_ATOMS: atom_id res chain seq x y z
N SER A 1 16.66 21.27 -0.33
CA SER A 1 17.47 20.39 0.52
C SER A 1 16.91 20.40 1.93
N THR A 2 17.10 19.33 2.66
CA THR A 2 16.82 19.26 4.08
C THR A 2 17.75 20.23 4.84
N ALA A 3 17.31 20.64 6.04
CA ALA A 3 18.13 21.54 6.88
C ALA A 3 19.52 20.92 7.11
N PHE A 4 20.55 21.73 6.90
CA PHE A 4 21.96 21.33 7.04
C PHE A 4 22.39 20.13 6.18
N GLU A 5 21.72 19.90 5.05
CA GLU A 5 21.98 18.78 4.11
C GLU A 5 21.90 17.38 4.77
N ARG A 6 21.23 17.27 5.91
CA ARG A 6 21.04 15.99 6.59
C ARG A 6 19.99 15.17 5.88
N ASP A 7 20.20 13.86 5.83
CA ASP A 7 19.20 12.94 5.31
C ASP A 7 17.94 12.97 6.20
N ILE A 8 16.75 12.97 5.56
CA ILE A 8 15.45 12.85 6.25
C ILE A 8 15.38 11.55 7.06
N ALA A 9 16.00 10.48 6.57
CA ALA A 9 16.05 9.20 7.27
C ALA A 9 16.73 9.28 8.64
N GLY A 10 17.63 10.23 8.86
CA GLY A 10 18.28 10.49 10.15
C GLY A 10 17.53 11.46 11.06
N SER A 11 16.28 11.82 10.72
CA SER A 11 15.43 12.72 11.49
C SER A 11 14.21 11.99 12.07
N THR A 12 13.41 12.70 12.88
CA THR A 12 12.12 12.20 13.42
C THR A 12 10.99 12.29 12.40
N CYS A 13 11.29 12.10 11.12
CA CYS A 13 10.30 12.13 10.04
C CYS A 13 9.47 10.84 10.01
N SER A 14 8.15 10.98 10.11
CA SER A 14 7.20 9.84 10.00
C SER A 14 6.85 9.47 8.56
N TYR A 15 7.49 10.08 7.56
CA TYR A 15 7.25 9.89 6.12
C TYR A 15 5.80 10.13 5.67
N CYS A 16 5.00 10.87 6.42
CA CYS A 16 3.58 11.11 6.14
C CYS A 16 3.30 11.88 4.84
N GLY A 17 4.29 12.61 4.29
CA GLY A 17 4.17 13.36 3.03
C GLY A 17 3.45 14.71 3.14
N GLN A 18 3.09 15.18 4.33
CA GLN A 18 2.38 16.47 4.50
C GLN A 18 3.21 17.65 3.99
N CYS A 19 4.53 17.62 4.19
CA CYS A 19 5.44 18.64 3.65
C CYS A 19 5.38 18.73 2.12
N VAL A 20 5.17 17.62 1.41
CA VAL A 20 5.00 17.59 -0.04
C VAL A 20 3.69 18.27 -0.45
N SER A 21 2.61 18.04 0.32
CA SER A 21 1.28 18.60 0.02
C SER A 21 1.21 20.11 0.21
N VAL A 22 2.00 20.68 1.13
CA VAL A 22 1.97 22.10 1.48
C VAL A 22 3.12 22.93 0.89
N CYS A 23 4.05 22.27 0.17
CA CYS A 23 5.18 22.97 -0.44
C CYS A 23 4.73 23.91 -1.58
N PRO A 24 4.79 25.23 -1.42
CA PRO A 24 4.22 26.19 -2.39
C PRO A 24 4.99 26.22 -3.71
N VAL A 25 6.23 25.77 -3.72
CA VAL A 25 7.13 25.79 -4.87
C VAL A 25 7.42 24.41 -5.45
N ASN A 26 6.72 23.36 -4.98
CA ASN A 26 6.93 21.97 -5.39
C ASN A 26 8.40 21.49 -5.30
N ALA A 27 9.18 22.04 -4.38
CA ALA A 27 10.58 21.65 -4.16
C ALA A 27 10.72 20.27 -3.50
N LEU A 28 9.65 19.82 -2.85
CA LEU A 28 9.58 18.51 -2.20
C LEU A 28 8.71 17.56 -3.03
N SER A 29 9.19 16.35 -3.24
CA SER A 29 8.46 15.30 -3.95
C SER A 29 8.65 13.96 -3.27
N GLY A 30 7.69 13.06 -3.43
CA GLY A 30 7.87 11.65 -3.07
C GLY A 30 8.91 11.00 -4.00
N ARG A 31 9.60 9.98 -3.49
CA ARG A 31 10.49 9.15 -4.31
C ARG A 31 9.71 8.59 -5.50
N ASN A 32 10.22 8.81 -6.72
CA ASN A 32 9.62 8.24 -7.92
C ASN A 32 9.92 6.73 -8.00
N THR A 33 8.86 5.92 -8.13
CA THR A 33 8.94 4.46 -8.27
C THR A 33 8.26 3.96 -9.54
N GLN A 34 8.08 4.82 -10.56
CA GLN A 34 7.44 4.44 -11.83
C GLN A 34 8.34 3.52 -12.67
N GLN A 35 9.65 3.80 -12.73
CA GLN A 35 10.58 2.98 -13.52
C GLN A 35 10.60 1.52 -13.07
N PRO A 36 10.73 1.20 -11.77
CA PRO A 36 10.60 -0.19 -11.30
C PRO A 36 9.29 -0.88 -11.71
N VAL A 37 8.17 -0.15 -11.82
CA VAL A 37 6.92 -0.74 -12.33
C VAL A 37 7.05 -1.09 -13.81
N LEU A 38 7.59 -0.18 -14.61
CA LEU A 38 7.78 -0.44 -16.04
C LEU A 38 8.75 -1.60 -16.30
N ASP A 39 9.82 -1.68 -15.50
CA ASP A 39 10.79 -2.78 -15.59
C ASP A 39 10.13 -4.12 -15.24
N ALA A 40 9.29 -4.15 -14.19
CA ALA A 40 8.55 -5.36 -13.81
C ALA A 40 7.54 -5.78 -14.88
N LEU A 41 6.80 -4.83 -15.47
CA LEU A 41 5.83 -5.10 -16.53
C LEU A 41 6.49 -5.55 -17.85
N ALA A 42 7.76 -5.21 -18.06
CA ALA A 42 8.52 -5.62 -19.25
C ALA A 42 9.20 -7.00 -19.07
N ASP A 43 9.28 -7.53 -17.86
CA ASP A 43 9.92 -8.81 -17.56
C ASP A 43 8.93 -9.98 -17.77
N PRO A 44 9.12 -10.82 -18.82
CA PRO A 44 8.19 -11.91 -19.12
C PRO A 44 8.20 -13.05 -18.08
N ASP A 45 9.21 -13.09 -17.21
CA ASP A 45 9.31 -14.10 -16.15
C ASP A 45 8.55 -13.71 -14.88
N LYS A 46 8.02 -12.49 -14.83
CA LYS A 46 7.26 -11.97 -13.69
C LYS A 46 5.76 -12.02 -13.93
N ILE A 47 5.03 -12.20 -12.85
CA ILE A 47 3.58 -12.03 -12.77
C ILE A 47 3.36 -10.76 -11.95
N VAL A 48 2.89 -9.71 -12.60
CA VAL A 48 2.75 -8.38 -11.98
C VAL A 48 1.32 -8.16 -11.53
N ILE A 49 1.14 -8.05 -10.23
CA ILE A 49 -0.16 -7.90 -9.56
C ILE A 49 -0.31 -6.48 -9.06
N ALA A 50 -1.40 -5.81 -9.44
CA ALA A 50 -1.80 -4.53 -8.85
C ALA A 50 -2.78 -4.73 -7.70
N GLN A 51 -2.59 -4.03 -6.58
CA GLN A 51 -3.61 -3.79 -5.57
C GLN A 51 -3.90 -2.29 -5.46
N THR A 52 -5.17 -1.91 -5.39
CA THR A 52 -5.57 -0.50 -5.35
C THR A 52 -6.30 -0.17 -4.06
N ALA A 53 -5.86 0.89 -3.36
CA ALA A 53 -6.57 1.39 -2.20
C ALA A 53 -7.91 2.05 -2.59
N PRO A 54 -8.95 1.99 -1.72
CA PRO A 54 -10.27 2.56 -2.00
C PRO A 54 -10.26 4.03 -2.42
N ALA A 55 -9.40 4.85 -1.81
CA ALA A 55 -9.31 6.28 -2.12
C ALA A 55 -8.77 6.57 -3.54
N VAL A 56 -8.07 5.64 -4.18
CA VAL A 56 -7.51 5.85 -5.53
C VAL A 56 -8.63 6.00 -6.55
N ARG A 57 -9.70 5.21 -6.46
CA ARG A 57 -10.83 5.23 -7.40
C ARG A 57 -11.63 6.53 -7.40
N THR A 58 -11.56 7.31 -6.30
CA THR A 58 -12.21 8.63 -6.17
C THR A 58 -11.29 9.79 -6.52
N ALA A 59 -9.97 9.58 -6.45
CA ALA A 59 -8.97 10.63 -6.66
C ALA A 59 -8.40 10.65 -8.09
N LEU A 60 -8.30 9.48 -8.74
CA LEU A 60 -7.64 9.32 -10.04
C LEU A 60 -8.35 10.09 -11.16
N GLY A 61 -9.69 10.13 -11.15
CA GLY A 61 -10.50 10.77 -12.18
C GLY A 61 -10.14 12.25 -12.38
N ARG A 62 -9.78 12.96 -11.31
CA ARG A 62 -9.38 14.38 -11.37
C ARG A 62 -8.22 14.62 -12.33
N ASP A 63 -7.27 13.71 -12.40
CA ASP A 63 -6.10 13.81 -13.29
C ASP A 63 -6.50 13.67 -14.78
N PHE A 64 -7.72 13.21 -15.07
CA PHE A 64 -8.28 13.02 -16.42
C PHE A 64 -9.51 13.88 -16.70
N GLY A 65 -9.71 14.96 -15.94
CA GLY A 65 -10.76 15.94 -16.19
C GLY A 65 -12.14 15.60 -15.62
N TYR A 66 -12.24 14.58 -14.77
CA TYR A 66 -13.48 14.26 -14.05
C TYR A 66 -13.64 15.17 -12.84
N GLU A 67 -14.88 15.41 -12.44
CA GLU A 67 -15.18 16.13 -11.21
C GLU A 67 -14.56 15.43 -9.99
N PRO A 68 -14.04 16.19 -8.99
CA PRO A 68 -13.48 15.61 -7.77
C PRO A 68 -14.48 14.69 -7.08
N GLY A 69 -14.01 13.48 -6.70
CA GLY A 69 -14.84 12.47 -6.04
C GLY A 69 -15.59 11.54 -6.99
N THR A 70 -15.50 11.75 -8.31
CA THR A 70 -16.10 10.82 -9.28
C THR A 70 -15.46 9.43 -9.16
N LEU A 71 -16.31 8.41 -9.03
CA LEU A 71 -15.87 7.01 -8.99
C LEU A 71 -15.48 6.57 -10.41
N VAL A 72 -14.21 6.21 -10.57
CA VAL A 72 -13.66 5.73 -11.85
C VAL A 72 -13.13 4.31 -11.73
N THR A 73 -13.73 3.49 -10.87
CA THR A 73 -13.26 2.14 -10.53
C THR A 73 -13.05 1.28 -11.77
N GLY A 74 -14.06 1.13 -12.61
CA GLY A 74 -13.97 0.25 -13.80
C GLY A 74 -12.94 0.73 -14.80
N LYS A 75 -12.87 2.05 -15.05
CA LYS A 75 -11.84 2.65 -15.93
C LYS A 75 -10.43 2.51 -15.36
N MET A 76 -10.28 2.63 -14.04
CA MET A 76 -9.00 2.41 -13.37
C MET A 76 -8.52 0.97 -13.58
N VAL A 77 -9.38 -0.03 -13.38
CA VAL A 77 -9.05 -1.44 -13.61
C VAL A 77 -8.68 -1.68 -15.06
N SER A 78 -9.45 -1.15 -16.00
CA SER A 78 -9.13 -1.23 -17.44
C SER A 78 -7.80 -0.58 -17.79
N ALA A 79 -7.48 0.57 -17.19
CA ALA A 79 -6.20 1.24 -17.39
C ALA A 79 -5.03 0.38 -16.90
N LEU A 80 -5.16 -0.24 -15.73
CA LEU A 80 -4.13 -1.13 -15.19
C LEU A 80 -3.91 -2.35 -16.08
N ARG A 81 -4.97 -2.97 -16.58
CA ARG A 81 -4.84 -4.07 -17.54
C ARG A 81 -4.19 -3.63 -18.84
N ARG A 82 -4.52 -2.43 -19.33
CA ARG A 82 -3.86 -1.85 -20.52
C ARG A 82 -2.39 -1.52 -20.31
N LEU A 83 -1.99 -1.21 -19.07
CA LEU A 83 -0.59 -1.03 -18.70
C LEU A 83 0.20 -2.35 -18.68
N GLY A 84 -0.47 -3.50 -18.67
CA GLY A 84 0.15 -4.82 -18.71
C GLY A 84 0.15 -5.56 -17.37
N PHE A 85 -0.60 -5.12 -16.37
CA PHE A 85 -0.78 -5.90 -15.14
C PHE A 85 -1.52 -7.19 -15.42
N ASP A 86 -1.00 -8.31 -14.93
CA ASP A 86 -1.60 -9.64 -15.10
C ASP A 86 -2.86 -9.80 -14.27
N TYR A 87 -2.86 -9.25 -13.05
CA TYR A 87 -4.00 -9.25 -12.13
C TYR A 87 -4.18 -7.90 -11.48
N VAL A 88 -5.44 -7.52 -11.27
CA VAL A 88 -5.83 -6.26 -10.63
C VAL A 88 -6.84 -6.53 -9.53
N PHE A 89 -6.43 -6.34 -8.29
CA PHE A 89 -7.26 -6.62 -7.11
C PHE A 89 -7.60 -5.35 -6.32
N ASP A 90 -8.71 -5.47 -5.57
CA ASP A 90 -9.09 -4.46 -4.60
C ASP A 90 -8.40 -4.74 -3.25
N THR A 91 -7.78 -3.71 -2.67
CA THR A 91 -7.20 -3.80 -1.32
C THR A 91 -8.27 -4.01 -0.25
N ASP A 92 -9.57 -3.74 -0.54
CA ASP A 92 -10.67 -3.98 0.40
C ASP A 92 -10.75 -5.43 0.87
N PHE A 93 -10.45 -6.40 -0.01
CA PHE A 93 -10.30 -7.80 0.38
C PHE A 93 -9.29 -8.00 1.53
N ALA A 94 -8.14 -7.37 1.42
CA ALA A 94 -7.11 -7.47 2.46
C ALA A 94 -7.46 -6.63 3.71
N ALA A 95 -8.28 -5.58 3.55
CA ALA A 95 -8.81 -4.84 4.67
C ALA A 95 -9.77 -5.70 5.50
N ASP A 96 -10.62 -6.52 4.87
CA ASP A 96 -11.47 -7.47 5.56
C ASP A 96 -10.65 -8.49 6.35
N LEU A 97 -9.57 -9.02 5.77
CA LEU A 97 -8.64 -9.91 6.48
C LEU A 97 -7.99 -9.20 7.68
N THR A 98 -7.55 -7.95 7.50
CA THR A 98 -6.97 -7.17 8.60
C THR A 98 -7.99 -6.97 9.73
N ILE A 99 -9.26 -6.67 9.42
CA ILE A 99 -10.32 -6.54 10.41
C ILE A 99 -10.52 -7.85 11.17
N MET A 100 -10.49 -8.99 10.50
CA MET A 100 -10.62 -10.30 11.14
C MET A 100 -9.46 -10.57 12.12
N GLU A 101 -8.23 -10.27 11.72
CA GLU A 101 -7.05 -10.44 12.56
C GLU A 101 -7.04 -9.48 13.75
N GLU A 102 -7.24 -8.17 13.51
CA GLU A 102 -7.30 -7.17 14.59
C GLU A 102 -8.47 -7.42 15.54
N GLY A 103 -9.64 -7.79 15.02
CA GLY A 103 -10.81 -8.13 15.82
C GLY A 103 -10.56 -9.36 16.71
N THR A 104 -9.91 -10.38 16.17
CA THR A 104 -9.51 -11.56 16.93
C THR A 104 -8.50 -11.20 18.03
N GLU A 105 -7.48 -10.40 17.72
CA GLU A 105 -6.52 -9.90 18.68
C GLU A 105 -7.20 -9.10 19.80
N LEU A 106 -8.13 -8.20 19.45
CA LEU A 106 -8.88 -7.40 20.42
C LEU A 106 -9.66 -8.30 21.39
N LEU A 107 -10.40 -9.28 20.87
CA LEU A 107 -11.17 -10.22 21.71
C LEU A 107 -10.27 -11.03 22.64
N GLN A 108 -9.11 -11.46 22.17
CA GLN A 108 -8.11 -12.16 22.98
C GLN A 108 -7.54 -11.24 24.07
N ARG A 109 -7.19 -9.99 23.75
CA ARG A 109 -6.70 -9.00 24.73
C ARG A 109 -7.77 -8.69 25.80
N ILE A 110 -9.01 -8.46 25.39
CA ILE A 110 -10.13 -8.26 26.33
C ILE A 110 -10.31 -9.47 27.24
N GLY A 111 -10.28 -10.68 26.69
CA GLY A 111 -10.44 -11.92 27.46
C GLY A 111 -9.35 -12.11 28.53
N LYS A 112 -8.10 -11.75 28.23
CA LYS A 112 -6.99 -11.77 29.18
C LYS A 112 -7.13 -10.65 30.21
N TYR A 113 -7.44 -9.43 29.78
CA TYR A 113 -7.62 -8.27 30.67
C TYR A 113 -8.71 -8.51 31.72
N LEU A 114 -9.86 -9.08 31.33
CA LEU A 114 -10.96 -9.42 32.26
C LEU A 114 -10.59 -10.54 33.26
N LYS A 115 -9.59 -11.36 32.94
CA LYS A 115 -9.04 -12.38 33.87
C LYS A 115 -7.98 -11.81 34.81
N GLY A 116 -7.68 -10.51 34.70
CA GLY A 116 -6.72 -9.82 35.57
C GLY A 116 -5.27 -9.91 35.12
N ASP A 117 -5.02 -10.27 33.86
CA ASP A 117 -3.68 -10.29 33.26
C ASP A 117 -3.16 -8.84 33.13
N GLN A 118 -2.15 -8.50 33.94
CA GLN A 118 -1.56 -7.16 34.00
C GLN A 118 -0.55 -6.90 32.87
N GLU A 119 -0.14 -7.92 32.13
CA GLU A 119 0.80 -7.76 31.01
C GLU A 119 0.11 -7.29 29.73
N VAL A 120 -1.20 -7.50 29.63
CA VAL A 120 -1.98 -7.07 28.47
C VAL A 120 -2.12 -5.56 28.41
N LYS A 121 -1.62 -4.97 27.33
CA LYS A 121 -1.73 -3.52 27.11
C LYS A 121 -3.06 -3.16 26.46
N MET A 122 -3.74 -2.20 27.08
CA MET A 122 -4.99 -1.61 26.60
C MET A 122 -4.87 -0.08 26.64
N PRO A 123 -5.50 0.68 25.71
CA PRO A 123 -6.31 0.17 24.59
C PRO A 123 -5.47 -0.50 23.51
N LEU A 124 -6.08 -1.37 22.67
CA LEU A 124 -5.51 -1.79 21.41
C LEU A 124 -5.58 -0.61 20.42
N MET A 125 -4.48 -0.28 19.77
CA MET A 125 -4.40 0.76 18.74
C MET A 125 -4.11 0.11 17.39
N THR A 126 -4.80 0.54 16.34
CA THR A 126 -4.57 -0.01 14.99
C THR A 126 -3.19 0.38 14.44
N SER A 127 -2.60 -0.47 13.61
CA SER A 127 -1.26 -0.31 13.05
C SER A 127 -1.24 -0.15 11.51
N CYS A 128 -2.40 0.05 10.88
CA CYS A 128 -2.51 0.13 9.42
C CYS A 128 -1.91 1.41 8.80
N CYS A 129 -1.66 2.47 9.60
CA CYS A 129 -1.04 3.71 9.12
C CYS A 129 0.46 3.73 9.45
N PRO A 130 1.36 3.58 8.45
CA PRO A 130 2.80 3.54 8.70
C PRO A 130 3.38 4.86 9.23
N GLY A 131 2.75 6.00 8.92
CA GLY A 131 3.13 7.28 9.51
C GLY A 131 2.81 7.34 11.02
N TRP A 132 1.69 6.75 11.43
CA TRP A 132 1.34 6.60 12.84
C TRP A 132 2.29 5.65 13.57
N VAL A 133 2.56 4.48 13.00
CA VAL A 133 3.50 3.51 13.58
C VAL A 133 4.87 4.14 13.77
N SER A 134 5.41 4.79 12.73
CA SER A 134 6.71 5.49 12.82
C SER A 134 6.71 6.62 13.85
N PHE A 135 5.59 7.33 14.02
CA PHE A 135 5.45 8.35 15.04
C PHE A 135 5.50 7.76 16.46
N VAL A 136 4.81 6.64 16.69
CA VAL A 136 4.86 5.93 17.99
C VAL A 136 6.26 5.40 18.27
N GLU A 137 6.90 4.76 17.28
CA GLU A 137 8.27 4.24 17.42
C GLU A 137 9.26 5.32 17.88
N GLN A 138 9.09 6.55 17.40
CA GLN A 138 10.04 7.64 17.64
C GLN A 138 9.72 8.48 18.89
N HIS A 139 8.44 8.65 19.21
CA HIS A 139 8.01 9.60 20.24
C HIS A 139 7.37 8.96 21.44
N PHE A 140 6.81 7.76 21.32
CA PHE A 140 6.07 7.04 22.36
C PHE A 140 6.39 5.54 22.35
N PRO A 141 7.68 5.15 22.46
CA PRO A 141 8.08 3.73 22.35
C PRO A 141 7.44 2.86 23.43
N GLU A 142 7.01 3.45 24.57
CA GLU A 142 6.27 2.77 25.64
C GLU A 142 4.87 2.31 25.22
N LEU A 143 4.33 2.84 24.11
CA LEU A 143 3.02 2.47 23.56
C LEU A 143 3.11 1.42 22.44
N LEU A 144 4.30 0.93 22.11
CA LEU A 144 4.45 -0.07 21.02
C LEU A 144 3.64 -1.33 21.28
N ASP A 145 3.60 -1.81 22.52
CA ASP A 145 2.82 -2.99 22.89
C ASP A 145 1.29 -2.76 22.82
N ASN A 146 0.85 -1.51 22.72
CA ASN A 146 -0.54 -1.17 22.47
C ASN A 146 -0.94 -1.27 21.00
N LEU A 147 0.02 -1.23 20.08
CA LEU A 147 -0.26 -1.37 18.66
C LEU A 147 -0.74 -2.79 18.33
N SER A 148 -1.62 -2.90 17.35
CA SER A 148 -2.01 -4.18 16.77
C SER A 148 -0.81 -4.85 16.11
N THR A 149 -0.72 -6.17 16.25
CA THR A 149 0.29 -7.00 15.59
C THR A 149 -0.10 -7.36 14.15
N ALA A 150 -1.33 -7.03 13.72
CA ALA A 150 -1.80 -7.31 12.37
C ALA A 150 -1.06 -6.45 11.34
N LYS A 151 -0.75 -7.04 10.20
CA LYS A 151 -0.23 -6.33 9.04
C LYS A 151 -1.28 -5.34 8.52
N SER A 152 -0.82 -4.22 7.96
CA SER A 152 -1.73 -3.31 7.24
C SER A 152 -2.38 -4.01 6.04
N PRO A 153 -3.55 -3.54 5.55
CA PRO A 153 -4.17 -4.11 4.34
C PRO A 153 -3.23 -4.22 3.15
N GLN A 154 -2.32 -3.25 2.97
CA GLN A 154 -1.30 -3.31 1.93
C GLN A 154 -0.39 -4.53 2.09
N GLN A 155 0.14 -4.74 3.28
CA GLN A 155 1.06 -5.84 3.58
C GLN A 155 0.33 -7.19 3.70
N MET A 156 -0.89 -7.18 4.22
CA MET A 156 -1.75 -8.36 4.27
C MET A 156 -2.01 -8.89 2.85
N PHE A 157 -2.38 -8.00 1.92
CA PHE A 157 -2.56 -8.37 0.52
C PHE A 157 -1.28 -8.97 -0.07
N GLY A 158 -0.14 -8.30 0.11
CA GLY A 158 1.14 -8.78 -0.42
C GLY A 158 1.52 -10.16 0.11
N ALA A 159 1.33 -10.38 1.42
CA ALA A 159 1.58 -11.68 2.04
C ALA A 159 0.70 -12.79 1.43
N ILE A 160 -0.62 -12.55 1.26
CA ILE A 160 -1.55 -13.52 0.66
C ILE A 160 -1.26 -13.73 -0.83
N ALA A 161 -0.93 -12.67 -1.58
CA ALA A 161 -0.58 -12.78 -2.99
C ALA A 161 0.67 -13.65 -3.19
N LYS A 162 1.67 -13.51 -2.34
CA LYS A 162 2.93 -14.26 -2.42
C LYS A 162 2.95 -15.59 -1.66
N SER A 163 1.87 -15.97 -0.99
CA SER A 163 1.69 -17.28 -0.37
C SER A 163 0.56 -18.06 -1.04
N TYR A 164 -0.66 -17.86 -0.59
CA TYR A 164 -1.84 -18.57 -1.06
C TYR A 164 -2.07 -18.43 -2.58
N PHE A 165 -2.00 -17.20 -3.11
CA PHE A 165 -2.27 -17.00 -4.54
C PHE A 165 -1.12 -17.54 -5.40
N ALA A 166 0.14 -17.45 -4.95
CA ALA A 166 1.28 -18.10 -5.60
C ALA A 166 1.10 -19.61 -5.67
N GLU A 167 0.66 -20.24 -4.57
CA GLU A 167 0.37 -21.68 -4.51
C GLU A 167 -0.77 -22.04 -5.47
N LYS A 168 -1.85 -21.26 -5.48
CA LYS A 168 -3.02 -21.46 -6.39
C LYS A 168 -2.60 -21.38 -7.87
N LEU A 169 -1.64 -20.52 -8.21
CA LEU A 169 -1.07 -20.41 -9.56
C LEU A 169 0.01 -21.46 -9.86
N GLY A 170 0.49 -22.20 -8.85
CA GLY A 170 1.61 -23.14 -9.00
C GLY A 170 2.94 -22.49 -9.33
N VAL A 171 3.19 -21.27 -8.82
CA VAL A 171 4.41 -20.50 -9.10
C VAL A 171 5.19 -20.17 -7.83
N ASP A 172 6.50 -19.97 -7.98
CA ASP A 172 7.33 -19.47 -6.89
C ASP A 172 6.96 -18.03 -6.53
N ARG A 173 6.92 -17.70 -5.22
CA ARG A 173 6.64 -16.36 -4.73
C ARG A 173 7.52 -15.27 -5.35
N LYS A 174 8.77 -15.62 -5.74
CA LYS A 174 9.73 -14.69 -6.36
C LYS A 174 9.37 -14.29 -7.76
N ARG A 175 8.47 -15.02 -8.43
CA ARG A 175 7.94 -14.65 -9.72
C ARG A 175 6.83 -13.62 -9.63
N ILE A 176 6.19 -13.48 -8.47
CA ILE A 176 5.13 -12.50 -8.24
C ILE A 176 5.76 -11.17 -7.83
N VAL A 177 5.38 -10.11 -8.53
CA VAL A 177 5.69 -8.72 -8.20
C VAL A 177 4.40 -8.02 -7.79
N VAL A 178 4.29 -7.64 -6.53
CA VAL A 178 3.14 -6.91 -6.00
C VAL A 178 3.39 -5.42 -6.08
N VAL A 179 2.58 -4.72 -6.87
CA VAL A 179 2.56 -3.27 -6.98
C VAL A 179 1.37 -2.72 -6.23
N SER A 180 1.61 -1.97 -5.16
CA SER A 180 0.55 -1.30 -4.42
C SER A 180 0.33 0.12 -4.93
N ILE A 181 -0.93 0.49 -5.14
CA ILE A 181 -1.34 1.82 -5.58
C ILE A 181 -2.11 2.47 -4.43
N MET A 182 -1.47 3.45 -3.79
CA MET A 182 -1.90 4.00 -2.51
C MET A 182 -2.03 5.53 -2.56
N PRO A 183 -2.90 6.14 -1.76
CA PRO A 183 -3.02 7.61 -1.70
C PRO A 183 -1.92 8.26 -0.84
N CYS A 184 -1.11 7.47 -0.15
CA CYS A 184 -0.21 7.89 0.93
C CYS A 184 1.25 7.59 0.60
N LEU A 185 2.14 8.58 0.80
CA LEU A 185 3.59 8.40 0.61
C LEU A 185 4.22 7.49 1.65
N ALA A 186 3.69 7.45 2.88
CA ALA A 186 4.19 6.58 3.94
C ALA A 186 4.08 5.08 3.58
N LYS A 187 3.18 4.71 2.67
CA LYS A 187 3.05 3.34 2.18
C LYS A 187 4.26 2.86 1.38
N LYS A 188 5.03 3.78 0.76
CA LYS A 188 6.33 3.45 0.16
C LYS A 188 7.38 3.11 1.21
N TYR A 189 7.38 3.84 2.32
CA TYR A 189 8.24 3.53 3.46
C TYR A 189 7.88 2.18 4.06
N GLU A 190 6.59 1.92 4.31
CA GLU A 190 6.12 0.63 4.83
C GLU A 190 6.57 -0.54 3.94
N ALA A 191 6.43 -0.42 2.61
CA ALA A 191 6.86 -1.46 1.68
C ALA A 191 8.37 -1.73 1.70
N SER A 192 9.18 -0.77 2.18
CA SER A 192 10.65 -0.91 2.27
C SER A 192 11.14 -1.48 3.61
N ARG A 193 10.24 -1.68 4.57
CA ARG A 193 10.63 -2.17 5.91
C ARG A 193 10.98 -3.66 5.85
N PRO A 194 12.12 -4.08 6.41
CA PRO A 194 12.62 -5.45 6.28
C PRO A 194 11.75 -6.51 6.97
N GLU A 195 10.99 -6.12 8.00
CA GLU A 195 10.07 -7.02 8.71
C GLU A 195 8.90 -7.53 7.84
N PHE A 196 8.64 -6.88 6.70
CA PHE A 196 7.64 -7.31 5.72
C PHE A 196 8.25 -8.11 4.56
N ALA A 197 9.32 -8.83 4.83
CA ALA A 197 9.96 -9.71 3.87
C ALA A 197 10.08 -11.13 4.42
N VAL A 198 9.95 -12.12 3.55
CA VAL A 198 10.22 -13.53 3.84
C VAL A 198 11.42 -13.95 3.01
N ASP A 199 12.50 -14.39 3.66
CA ASP A 199 13.77 -14.77 3.01
C ASP A 199 14.31 -13.68 2.06
N GLY A 200 14.19 -12.41 2.48
CA GLY A 200 14.63 -11.25 1.70
C GLY A 200 13.72 -10.87 0.53
N ASN A 201 12.62 -11.60 0.30
CA ASN A 201 11.61 -11.26 -0.71
C ASN A 201 10.46 -10.49 -0.04
N PRO A 202 10.27 -9.19 -0.34
CA PRO A 202 9.24 -8.37 0.30
C PRO A 202 7.83 -8.83 -0.05
N ASP A 203 6.87 -8.62 0.84
CA ASP A 203 5.47 -8.90 0.55
C ASP A 203 4.92 -7.95 -0.52
N VAL A 204 5.31 -6.68 -0.47
CA VAL A 204 5.01 -5.66 -1.48
C VAL A 204 6.32 -5.16 -2.09
N ASP A 205 6.51 -5.36 -3.39
CA ASP A 205 7.76 -5.02 -4.08
C ASP A 205 7.85 -3.53 -4.40
N ILE A 206 6.75 -2.96 -4.88
CA ILE A 206 6.72 -1.58 -5.36
C ILE A 206 5.44 -0.91 -4.82
N SER A 207 5.59 0.31 -4.31
CA SER A 207 4.44 1.16 -3.97
C SER A 207 4.48 2.43 -4.79
N ILE A 208 3.37 2.74 -5.47
CA ILE A 208 3.17 3.99 -6.20
C ILE A 208 1.96 4.73 -5.61
N TYR A 209 1.95 6.05 -5.74
CA TYR A 209 0.78 6.83 -5.34
C TYR A 209 -0.08 7.23 -6.54
N THR A 210 -1.31 7.68 -6.29
CA THR A 210 -2.33 7.96 -7.32
C THR A 210 -1.82 8.77 -8.51
N ARG A 211 -1.02 9.84 -8.26
CA ARG A 211 -0.46 10.68 -9.33
C ARG A 211 0.61 9.97 -10.16
N GLU A 212 1.34 9.01 -9.59
CA GLU A 212 2.28 8.19 -10.35
C GLU A 212 1.53 7.26 -11.29
N LEU A 213 0.42 6.65 -10.84
CA LEU A 213 -0.47 5.89 -11.72
C LEU A 213 -1.00 6.76 -12.87
N ALA A 214 -1.49 7.98 -12.58
CA ALA A 214 -1.95 8.88 -13.62
C ALA A 214 -0.86 9.21 -14.65
N ARG A 215 0.39 9.37 -14.22
CA ARG A 215 1.53 9.59 -15.12
C ARG A 215 1.85 8.36 -15.96
N LEU A 216 1.80 7.15 -15.40
CA LEU A 216 2.00 5.90 -16.14
C LEU A 216 0.93 5.74 -17.23
N ILE A 217 -0.34 6.00 -16.92
CA ILE A 217 -1.44 5.97 -17.90
C ILE A 217 -1.20 6.95 -19.05
N ARG A 218 -0.78 8.19 -18.74
CA ARG A 218 -0.44 9.19 -19.76
C ARG A 218 0.80 8.78 -20.57
N TYR A 219 1.82 8.27 -19.90
CA TYR A 219 3.06 7.81 -20.55
C TYR A 219 2.79 6.69 -21.56
N ALA A 220 1.89 5.77 -21.22
CA ALA A 220 1.44 4.71 -22.11
C ALA A 220 0.47 5.17 -23.21
N ASN A 221 0.18 6.48 -23.27
CA ASN A 221 -0.76 7.08 -24.22
C ASN A 221 -2.17 6.45 -24.20
N ILE A 222 -2.64 6.06 -23.02
CA ILE A 222 -3.97 5.48 -22.81
C ILE A 222 -5.00 6.59 -22.71
N ASN A 223 -6.01 6.58 -23.61
CA ASN A 223 -7.15 7.49 -23.50
C ASN A 223 -8.09 6.99 -22.39
N PHE A 224 -7.91 7.55 -21.19
CA PHE A 224 -8.63 7.11 -19.99
C PHE A 224 -10.14 7.27 -20.10
N ALA A 225 -10.61 8.34 -20.77
CA ALA A 225 -12.03 8.63 -20.93
C ALA A 225 -12.77 7.59 -21.78
N GLU A 226 -12.10 7.01 -22.76
CA GLU A 226 -12.65 6.02 -23.70
C GLU A 226 -12.53 4.57 -23.20
N LEU A 227 -11.87 4.33 -22.08
CA LEU A 227 -11.76 2.98 -21.55
C LEU A 227 -13.14 2.42 -21.18
N PRO A 228 -13.44 1.16 -21.50
CA PRO A 228 -14.60 0.48 -20.95
C PRO A 228 -14.40 0.25 -19.44
N ASP A 229 -15.48 0.07 -18.71
CA ASP A 229 -15.38 -0.38 -17.33
C ASP A 229 -15.04 -1.87 -17.26
N SER A 230 -14.20 -2.24 -16.32
CA SER A 230 -13.84 -3.63 -16.00
C SER A 230 -13.92 -3.86 -14.50
N ASP A 231 -14.22 -5.10 -14.13
CA ASP A 231 -14.24 -5.51 -12.72
C ASP A 231 -12.85 -5.93 -12.25
N PHE A 232 -12.63 -5.88 -10.95
CA PHE A 232 -11.46 -6.47 -10.31
C PHE A 232 -11.43 -8.00 -10.52
N ASP A 233 -10.24 -8.56 -10.48
CA ASP A 233 -10.06 -10.00 -10.40
C ASP A 233 -10.50 -10.50 -9.02
N ARG A 234 -10.97 -11.75 -8.95
CA ARG A 234 -11.40 -12.36 -7.70
C ARG A 234 -10.20 -13.01 -7.01
N PRO A 235 -9.90 -12.66 -5.74
CA PRO A 235 -8.72 -13.17 -5.05
C PRO A 235 -8.88 -14.63 -4.61
N LEU A 236 -10.13 -15.12 -4.45
CA LEU A 236 -10.47 -16.45 -3.95
C LEU A 236 -11.34 -17.22 -4.95
#